data_8db5b3cda681ea2f343642c58b8696c6
#
_entry.id   8db5b3cda681ea2f343642c58b8696c6
#
_cell.length_a   1.000
_cell.length_b   1.000
_cell.length_c   1.000
_cell.angle_alpha   90.00
_cell.angle_beta   90.00
_cell.angle_gamma   90.00
#
_symmetry.space_group_name_H-M   'P 1'
#
loop_
_entity.id
_entity.type
_entity.pdbx_description
1 polymer ?
#
loop_
_entity_poly.entity_id
_entity_poly.type
_entity_poly.pdbx_seq_one_letter_code
_entity_poly.pdbx_strand_id
1 'polypeptide(L)'
;MKMQVKIITRHSPANYGSLLQSIATQKLVEQIGYSNEIIDYISKEETGIRIAFTQLKGKTEWNHNLLKKIAYIIMREPENLIMYCKFAKMRRKYLLMTKRFSSYIELEEYFKNSEDIFMTGSDQVWGPVSTGKHDL
;
A
#
# COMPACT_ATOMS: atom_id res chain seq x y z
N MET A 1 14.96 -24.59 2.91
CA MET A 1 14.61 -23.23 3.43
C MET A 1 13.44 -23.39 4.40
N LYS A 2 13.38 -22.60 5.45
CA LYS A 2 12.25 -22.70 6.40
C LYS A 2 11.07 -21.95 5.79
N MET A 3 9.95 -22.62 5.59
CA MET A 3 8.71 -22.07 5.06
C MET A 3 8.27 -20.84 5.88
N GLN A 4 7.94 -19.75 5.21
CA GLN A 4 7.60 -18.47 5.82
C GLN A 4 6.21 -18.00 5.37
N VAL A 5 5.51 -17.25 6.21
CA VAL A 5 4.22 -16.67 5.84
C VAL A 5 4.43 -15.31 5.17
N LYS A 6 3.97 -15.18 3.93
CA LYS A 6 3.97 -13.92 3.17
C LYS A 6 2.59 -13.29 3.25
N ILE A 7 2.52 -12.14 3.91
CA ILE A 7 1.25 -11.46 4.21
C ILE A 7 0.98 -10.41 3.13
N ILE A 8 -0.15 -10.53 2.46
CA ILE A 8 -0.65 -9.55 1.51
C ILE A 8 -1.70 -8.71 2.24
N THR A 9 -1.40 -7.44 2.44
CA THR A 9 -2.31 -6.49 3.11
C THR A 9 -2.12 -5.08 2.54
N ARG A 10 -3.16 -4.27 2.64
CA ARG A 10 -3.12 -2.89 2.18
C ARG A 10 -2.43 -2.00 3.23
N HIS A 11 -1.11 -2.02 3.26
CA HIS A 11 -0.28 -1.28 4.21
C HIS A 11 0.19 0.10 3.71
N SER A 12 0.04 0.38 2.40
CA SER A 12 0.59 1.59 1.78
C SER A 12 -0.12 2.89 2.13
N PRO A 13 -1.47 2.95 2.32
CA PRO A 13 -2.15 4.19 2.63
C PRO A 13 -1.64 4.84 3.93
N ALA A 14 -1.65 6.18 3.97
CA ALA A 14 -1.41 6.94 5.19
C ALA A 14 -2.64 6.85 6.12
N ASN A 15 -2.90 5.65 6.63
CA ASN A 15 -4.05 5.30 7.46
C ASN A 15 -3.59 4.46 8.65
N TYR A 16 -3.90 4.93 9.86
CA TYR A 16 -3.54 4.24 11.10
C TYR A 16 -4.22 2.88 11.22
N GLY A 17 -5.46 2.74 10.76
CA GLY A 17 -6.17 1.47 10.78
C GLY A 17 -5.45 0.39 9.97
N SER A 18 -5.06 0.70 8.75
CA SER A 18 -4.29 -0.22 7.89
C SER A 18 -2.93 -0.58 8.48
N LEU A 19 -2.24 0.40 9.09
CA LEU A 19 -0.96 0.15 9.75
C LEU A 19 -1.11 -0.76 10.97
N LEU A 20 -2.06 -0.46 11.85
CA LEU A 20 -2.31 -1.25 13.06
C LEU A 20 -2.77 -2.68 12.72
N GLN A 21 -3.62 -2.83 11.73
CA GLN A 21 -4.04 -4.13 11.23
C GLN A 21 -2.84 -4.94 10.71
N SER A 22 -1.96 -4.32 9.93
CA SER A 22 -0.75 -4.99 9.43
C SER A 22 0.15 -5.45 10.58
N ILE A 23 0.35 -4.61 11.60
CA ILE A 23 1.12 -4.97 12.80
C ILE A 23 0.45 -6.12 13.55
N ALA A 24 -0.87 -6.04 13.76
CA ALA A 24 -1.62 -7.07 14.47
C ALA A 24 -1.55 -8.42 13.74
N THR A 25 -1.70 -8.41 12.43
CA THR A 25 -1.59 -9.63 11.60
C THR A 25 -0.21 -10.27 11.72
N GLN A 26 0.87 -9.49 11.63
CA GLN A 26 2.22 -10.02 11.83
C GLN A 26 2.40 -10.64 13.22
N LYS A 27 1.93 -9.94 14.25
CA LYS A 27 2.03 -10.43 15.64
C LYS A 27 1.24 -11.72 15.86
N LEU A 28 0.05 -11.83 15.28
CA LEU A 28 -0.73 -13.07 15.34
C LEU A 28 0.01 -14.25 14.70
N VAL A 29 0.59 -14.03 13.51
CA VAL A 29 1.37 -15.07 12.81
C VAL A 29 2.62 -15.48 13.62
N GLU A 30 3.30 -14.52 14.24
CA GLU A 30 4.42 -14.79 15.15
C GLU A 30 3.98 -15.60 16.38
N GLN A 31 2.83 -15.26 16.99
CA GLN A 31 2.31 -15.96 18.18
C GLN A 31 1.97 -17.42 17.91
N ILE A 32 1.54 -17.76 16.71
CA ILE A 32 1.28 -19.15 16.31
C ILE A 32 2.55 -19.88 15.83
N GLY A 33 3.73 -19.24 15.95
CA GLY A 33 5.04 -19.87 15.73
C GLY A 33 5.60 -19.79 14.32
N TYR A 34 5.02 -18.98 13.44
CA TYR A 34 5.52 -18.82 12.09
C TYR A 34 6.34 -17.53 11.91
N SER A 35 7.44 -17.61 11.19
CA SER A 35 8.10 -16.42 10.66
C SER A 35 7.28 -15.83 9.53
N ASN A 36 7.24 -14.50 9.43
CA ASN A 36 6.41 -13.83 8.44
C ASN A 36 7.04 -12.54 7.92
N GLU A 37 6.60 -12.11 6.76
CA GLU A 37 6.92 -10.81 6.16
C GLU A 37 5.69 -10.27 5.43
N ILE A 38 5.50 -8.95 5.45
CA ILE A 38 4.50 -8.28 4.62
C ILE A 38 5.10 -8.04 3.23
N ILE A 39 4.35 -8.39 2.19
CA ILE A 39 4.73 -8.07 0.81
C ILE A 39 4.58 -6.58 0.58
N ASP A 40 5.70 -5.85 0.39
CA ASP A 40 5.70 -4.40 0.11
C ASP A 40 5.38 -4.13 -1.36
N TYR A 41 4.11 -4.34 -1.74
CA TYR A 41 3.61 -3.98 -3.06
C TYR A 41 2.91 -2.63 -3.00
N ILE A 42 3.41 -1.66 -3.75
CA ILE A 42 2.83 -0.32 -3.88
C ILE A 42 2.81 0.02 -5.37
N SER A 43 1.62 0.16 -5.93
CA SER A 43 1.50 0.52 -7.34
C SER A 43 2.10 1.90 -7.62
N LYS A 44 2.58 2.10 -8.85
CA LYS A 44 3.14 3.40 -9.27
C LYS A 44 2.12 4.53 -9.16
N GLU A 45 0.84 4.21 -9.18
CA GLU A 45 -0.26 5.18 -9.09
C GLU A 45 -0.49 5.66 -7.66
N GLU A 46 -0.08 4.87 -6.66
CA GLU A 46 -0.18 5.18 -5.23
C GLU A 46 1.05 5.91 -4.68
N THR A 47 1.97 6.36 -5.53
CA THR A 47 3.20 7.03 -5.11
C THR A 47 3.31 8.46 -5.63
N GLY A 48 3.85 9.36 -4.77
CA GLY A 48 4.24 10.72 -5.12
C GLY A 48 3.07 11.62 -5.56
N ILE A 49 3.34 12.56 -6.46
CA ILE A 49 2.39 13.54 -6.99
C ILE A 49 1.15 12.90 -7.65
N ARG A 50 1.24 11.64 -8.07
CA ARG A 50 0.10 10.90 -8.63
C ARG A 50 -1.07 10.74 -7.66
N ILE A 51 -0.80 10.70 -6.36
CA ILE A 51 -1.85 10.67 -5.32
C ILE A 51 -2.72 11.92 -5.41
N ALA A 52 -2.11 13.12 -5.54
CA ALA A 52 -2.85 14.37 -5.67
C ALA A 52 -3.70 14.41 -6.94
N PHE A 53 -3.18 13.91 -8.06
CA PHE A 53 -3.95 13.81 -9.30
C PHE A 53 -5.12 12.82 -9.19
N THR A 54 -4.94 11.71 -8.49
CA THR A 54 -6.01 10.73 -8.27
C THR A 54 -7.10 11.30 -7.36
N GLN A 55 -6.72 12.05 -6.32
CA GLN A 55 -7.67 12.75 -5.45
C GLN A 55 -8.43 13.88 -6.17
N LEU A 56 -7.77 14.56 -7.12
CA LEU A 56 -8.39 15.59 -7.95
C LEU A 56 -9.44 15.03 -8.91
N LYS A 57 -9.26 13.83 -9.45
CA LYS A 57 -10.24 13.18 -10.34
C LYS A 57 -11.62 13.01 -9.68
N GLY A 58 -11.66 12.85 -8.35
CA GLY A 58 -12.91 12.75 -7.59
C GLY A 58 -13.58 14.08 -7.25
N LYS A 59 -12.95 15.25 -7.55
CA LYS A 59 -13.47 16.59 -7.21
C LYS A 59 -13.72 17.40 -8.46
N THR A 60 -14.95 17.34 -8.98
CA THR A 60 -15.39 18.02 -10.21
C THR A 60 -15.18 19.53 -10.19
N GLU A 61 -15.38 20.19 -9.03
CA GLU A 61 -15.28 21.64 -8.88
C GLU A 61 -13.87 22.21 -9.12
N TRP A 62 -12.83 21.42 -8.82
CA TRP A 62 -11.43 21.84 -8.96
C TRP A 62 -10.82 21.39 -10.28
N ASN A 63 -11.52 20.55 -11.03
CA ASN A 63 -11.00 19.94 -12.26
C ASN A 63 -11.18 20.83 -13.51
N HIS A 64 -12.03 21.85 -13.45
CA HIS A 64 -12.35 22.70 -14.61
C HIS A 64 -11.36 23.87 -14.86
N ASN A 65 -10.52 24.24 -13.88
CA ASN A 65 -9.61 25.38 -14.03
C ASN A 65 -8.18 24.98 -13.70
N LEU A 66 -7.26 25.20 -14.64
CA LEU A 66 -5.85 24.85 -14.50
C LEU A 66 -5.19 25.56 -13.29
N LEU A 67 -5.54 26.83 -13.06
CA LEU A 67 -5.01 27.60 -11.92
C LEU A 67 -5.48 27.01 -10.59
N LYS A 68 -6.74 26.56 -10.50
CA LYS A 68 -7.28 25.92 -9.30
C LYS A 68 -6.60 24.56 -9.04
N LYS A 69 -6.29 23.78 -10.10
CA LYS A 69 -5.52 22.53 -9.98
C LYS A 69 -4.13 22.77 -9.40
N ILE A 70 -3.42 23.76 -9.94
CA ILE A 70 -2.07 24.11 -9.47
C ILE A 70 -2.13 24.57 -8.00
N ALA A 71 -3.06 25.45 -7.67
CA ALA A 71 -3.25 25.93 -6.30
C ALA A 71 -3.56 24.76 -5.32
N TYR A 72 -4.44 23.83 -5.71
CA TYR A 72 -4.76 22.64 -4.91
C TYR A 72 -3.52 21.78 -4.66
N ILE A 73 -2.72 21.51 -5.70
CA ILE A 73 -1.50 20.72 -5.59
C ILE A 73 -0.51 21.41 -4.66
N ILE A 74 -0.26 22.71 -4.82
CA ILE A 74 0.68 23.47 -3.98
C ILE A 74 0.24 23.48 -2.51
N MET A 75 -1.06 23.58 -2.24
CA MET A 75 -1.57 23.60 -0.86
C MET A 75 -1.58 22.22 -0.19
N ARG A 76 -1.87 21.16 -0.94
CA ARG A 76 -2.06 19.79 -0.39
C ARG A 76 -0.80 18.92 -0.43
N GLU A 77 0.10 19.15 -1.37
CA GLU A 77 1.30 18.32 -1.51
C GLU A 77 2.23 18.33 -0.29
N PRO A 78 2.49 19.47 0.36
CA PRO A 78 3.35 19.47 1.54
C PRO A 78 2.76 18.62 2.68
N GLU A 79 1.43 18.68 2.90
CA GLU A 79 0.74 17.89 3.92
C GLU A 79 0.78 16.38 3.57
N ASN A 80 0.47 16.04 2.33
CA ASN A 80 0.52 14.67 1.84
C ASN A 80 1.94 14.09 1.95
N LEU A 81 2.96 14.88 1.62
CA LEU A 81 4.35 14.46 1.70
C LEU A 81 4.78 14.21 3.16
N ILE A 82 4.43 15.10 4.07
CA ILE A 82 4.71 14.93 5.50
C ILE A 82 4.03 13.66 6.03
N MET A 83 2.77 13.46 5.71
CA MET A 83 2.02 12.26 6.10
C MET A 83 2.64 11.00 5.51
N TYR A 84 2.97 11.01 4.22
CA TYR A 84 3.65 9.90 3.57
C TYR A 84 4.98 9.55 4.26
N CYS A 85 5.81 10.54 4.54
CA CYS A 85 7.10 10.34 5.23
C CYS A 85 6.91 9.78 6.66
N LYS A 86 5.93 10.30 7.41
CA LYS A 86 5.58 9.80 8.74
C LYS A 86 5.19 8.32 8.69
N PHE A 87 4.26 7.95 7.80
CA PHE A 87 3.80 6.58 7.68
C PHE A 87 4.90 5.66 7.13
N ALA A 88 5.72 6.12 6.19
CA ALA A 88 6.88 5.36 5.71
C ALA A 88 7.86 5.04 6.86
N LYS A 89 8.13 6.02 7.74
CA LYS A 89 8.97 5.81 8.92
C LYS A 89 8.35 4.80 9.89
N MET A 90 7.03 4.89 10.15
CA MET A 90 6.33 3.96 11.01
C MET A 90 6.32 2.54 10.44
N ARG A 91 6.05 2.37 9.14
CA ARG A 91 6.11 1.05 8.48
C ARG A 91 7.48 0.41 8.64
N ARG A 92 8.57 1.15 8.34
CA ARG A 92 9.94 0.64 8.52
C ARG A 92 10.28 0.27 9.95
N LYS A 93 9.67 0.94 10.93
CA LYS A 93 9.93 0.70 12.35
C LYS A 93 9.18 -0.53 12.89
N TYR A 94 7.95 -0.74 12.44
CA TYR A 94 7.02 -1.69 13.07
C TYR A 94 6.68 -2.90 12.21
N LEU A 95 6.95 -2.87 10.91
CA LEU A 95 6.63 -3.95 10.00
C LEU A 95 7.90 -4.59 9.45
N LEU A 96 7.93 -5.92 9.45
CA LEU A 96 8.89 -6.69 8.69
C LEU A 96 8.34 -6.85 7.28
N MET A 97 9.02 -6.27 6.30
CA MET A 97 8.55 -6.20 4.92
C MET A 97 9.57 -6.79 3.96
N THR A 98 9.09 -7.36 2.86
CA THR A 98 9.93 -7.75 1.72
C THR A 98 10.60 -6.52 1.07
N LYS A 99 11.43 -6.75 0.05
CA LYS A 99 11.79 -5.67 -0.88
C LYS A 99 10.52 -5.08 -1.50
N ARG A 100 10.60 -3.82 -1.93
CA ARG A 100 9.47 -3.16 -2.59
C ARG A 100 9.28 -3.66 -4.00
N PHE A 101 8.01 -3.91 -4.35
CA PHE A 101 7.55 -4.22 -5.69
C PHE A 101 6.65 -3.10 -6.19
N SER A 102 6.81 -2.70 -7.44
CA SER A 102 6.02 -1.65 -8.10
C SER A 102 5.21 -2.16 -9.30
N SER A 103 5.43 -3.40 -9.68
CA SER A 103 4.76 -4.08 -10.78
C SER A 103 4.32 -5.48 -10.34
N TYR A 104 3.14 -5.89 -10.81
CA TYR A 104 2.62 -7.23 -10.60
C TYR A 104 3.54 -8.30 -11.22
N ILE A 105 4.09 -8.02 -12.39
CA ILE A 105 5.00 -8.95 -13.10
C ILE A 105 6.26 -9.21 -12.26
N GLU A 106 6.83 -8.16 -11.66
CA GLU A 106 8.00 -8.29 -10.79
C GLU A 106 7.70 -9.12 -9.53
N LEU A 107 6.51 -8.94 -8.97
CA LEU A 107 6.02 -9.70 -7.83
C LEU A 107 5.85 -11.18 -8.18
N GLU A 108 5.17 -11.46 -9.28
CA GLU A 108 4.90 -12.82 -9.76
C GLU A 108 6.20 -13.57 -10.05
N GLU A 109 7.13 -12.92 -10.76
CA GLU A 109 8.43 -13.52 -11.08
C GLU A 109 9.24 -13.84 -9.81
N TYR A 110 9.21 -12.95 -8.81
CA TYR A 110 9.92 -13.13 -7.56
C TYR A 110 9.40 -14.32 -6.75
N PHE A 111 8.09 -14.55 -6.75
CA PHE A 111 7.47 -15.62 -5.97
C PHE A 111 7.13 -16.89 -6.77
N LYS A 112 7.45 -16.94 -8.06
CA LYS A 112 7.09 -18.03 -8.98
C LYS A 112 7.46 -19.42 -8.48
N ASN A 113 8.60 -19.55 -7.77
CA ASN A 113 9.11 -20.81 -7.24
C ASN A 113 9.16 -20.81 -5.70
N SER A 114 8.38 -19.94 -5.06
CA SER A 114 8.35 -19.88 -3.60
C SER A 114 7.49 -20.99 -3.02
N GLU A 115 8.00 -21.66 -2.00
CA GLU A 115 7.25 -22.64 -1.18
C GLU A 115 6.59 -21.97 0.05
N ASP A 116 6.57 -20.64 0.10
CA ASP A 116 6.02 -19.88 1.20
C ASP A 116 4.48 -19.97 1.24
N ILE A 117 3.92 -19.76 2.42
CA ILE A 117 2.48 -19.67 2.63
C ILE A 117 2.04 -18.24 2.38
N PHE A 118 1.08 -18.03 1.47
CA PHE A 118 0.51 -16.72 1.22
C PHE A 118 -0.78 -16.52 2.01
N MET A 119 -0.85 -15.41 2.75
CA MET A 119 -1.99 -15.05 3.56
C MET A 119 -2.45 -13.63 3.26
N THR A 120 -3.76 -13.45 3.06
CA THR A 120 -4.36 -12.11 2.93
C THR A 120 -4.86 -11.64 4.29
N GLY A 121 -4.48 -10.42 4.68
CA GLY A 121 -4.71 -9.89 6.02
C GLY A 121 -5.65 -8.69 6.10
N SER A 122 -6.56 -8.45 5.13
CA SER A 122 -7.43 -7.27 5.16
C SER A 122 -8.83 -7.57 4.65
N ASP A 123 -9.84 -7.03 5.34
CA ASP A 123 -11.24 -7.02 4.91
C ASP A 123 -11.44 -6.22 3.62
N GLN A 124 -10.66 -5.16 3.39
CA GLN A 124 -10.72 -4.34 2.18
C GLN A 124 -10.18 -5.02 0.92
N VAL A 125 -9.53 -6.16 1.04
CA VAL A 125 -9.10 -6.96 -0.12
C VAL A 125 -10.30 -7.49 -0.90
N TRP A 126 -11.43 -7.69 -0.22
CA TRP A 126 -12.68 -8.19 -0.80
C TRP A 126 -13.66 -7.09 -1.20
N GLY A 127 -13.33 -5.81 -0.96
CA GLY A 127 -14.16 -4.69 -1.35
C GLY A 127 -14.22 -4.53 -2.88
N PRO A 128 -15.36 -4.06 -3.44
CA PRO A 128 -15.42 -3.73 -4.85
C PRO A 128 -14.39 -2.64 -5.15
N VAL A 129 -13.51 -2.91 -6.10
CA VAL A 129 -12.55 -1.90 -6.54
C VAL A 129 -13.29 -0.85 -7.32
N SER A 130 -13.29 0.37 -6.80
CA SER A 130 -14.00 1.51 -7.38
C SER A 130 -13.34 2.10 -8.63
N THR A 131 -12.28 1.51 -9.11
CA THR A 131 -11.58 1.96 -10.33
C THR A 131 -11.61 0.87 -11.37
N GLY A 132 -12.40 1.10 -12.40
CA GLY A 132 -12.49 0.22 -13.56
C GLY A 132 -11.13 -0.05 -14.18
N LYS A 133 -11.00 -1.28 -14.60
CA LYS A 133 -9.91 -2.04 -15.20
C LYS A 133 -9.09 -2.79 -14.17
N HIS A 134 -9.61 -3.96 -13.84
CA HIS A 134 -8.80 -5.08 -13.42
C HIS A 134 -8.21 -5.74 -14.66
N ASP A 135 -6.91 -5.66 -14.77
CA ASP A 135 -6.17 -6.71 -15.44
C ASP A 135 -5.93 -7.80 -14.39
N LEU A 136 -6.87 -8.73 -14.30
CA LEU A 136 -6.65 -10.07 -13.77
C LEU A 136 -6.13 -10.93 -14.89
#